data_d8f55b554d08ad678cce9496bba4963b
#
_entry.id   d8f55b554d08ad678cce9496bba4963b
#
_cell.length_a   1.000
_cell.length_b   1.000
_cell.length_c   1.000
_cell.angle_alpha   90.00
_cell.angle_beta   90.00
_cell.angle_gamma   90.00
#
_symmetry.space_group_name_H-M   'P 1'
#
loop_
_entity.id
_entity.type
_entity.pdbx_description
1 polymer ?
#
loop_
_entity_poly.entity_id
_entity_poly.type
_entity_poly.pdbx_seq_one_letter_code
_entity_poly.pdbx_strand_id
1 'polypeptide(L)'
;MGVQTVMYLAATFGDKELGMPGDQLILTVLIIQLVAIGGSYLFAFISKRIGNKNSLVTMVFIWMGICVAAYFVNSVYQFYALAFVVGMVMGGIQSLSRSTYAKLIPTTTTDHASFFSFFDLTEKVAVVLGTFTYGFIEQLTGSMRNSALFLVVFFVVGIFFLARLTLPKRETAPKLA
;
A
#
# COMPACT_ATOMS: atom_id res chain seq x y z
N MET A 1 -6.38 0.56 -2.70
CA MET A 1 -6.58 1.89 -3.26
C MET A 1 -5.33 2.75 -3.13
N GLY A 2 -5.13 3.52 -2.06
CA GLY A 2 -4.06 4.49 -1.93
C GLY A 2 -2.66 4.00 -2.26
N VAL A 3 -2.28 2.80 -1.84
CA VAL A 3 -0.94 2.23 -2.06
C VAL A 3 -0.58 2.11 -3.54
N GLN A 4 -1.45 1.54 -4.35
CA GLN A 4 -1.22 1.38 -5.78
C GLN A 4 -1.25 2.72 -6.52
N THR A 5 -2.13 3.62 -6.09
CA THR A 5 -2.19 4.98 -6.63
C THR A 5 -0.88 5.73 -6.41
N VAL A 6 -0.31 5.68 -5.20
CA VAL A 6 1.00 6.30 -4.91
C VAL A 6 2.10 5.72 -5.79
N MET A 7 2.11 4.41 -6.02
CA MET A 7 3.12 3.77 -6.86
C MET A 7 3.08 4.30 -8.31
N TYR A 8 1.88 4.33 -8.91
CA TYR A 8 1.74 4.80 -10.29
C TYR A 8 2.05 6.29 -10.47
N LEU A 9 1.83 7.07 -9.42
CA LEU A 9 2.00 8.52 -9.47
C LEU A 9 3.36 8.99 -8.91
N ALA A 10 4.14 8.12 -8.27
CA ALA A 10 5.44 8.49 -7.71
C ALA A 10 6.39 9.07 -8.77
N ALA A 11 6.46 8.45 -9.96
CA ALA A 11 7.30 8.95 -11.05
C ALA A 11 6.80 10.32 -11.56
N THR A 12 5.48 10.47 -11.75
CA THR A 12 4.88 11.74 -12.18
C THR A 12 5.06 12.84 -11.13
N PHE A 13 5.00 12.51 -9.85
CA PHE A 13 5.28 13.44 -8.76
C PHE A 13 6.74 13.93 -8.78
N GLY A 14 7.69 13.00 -8.96
CA GLY A 14 9.11 13.32 -9.05
C GLY A 14 9.43 14.23 -10.25
N ASP A 15 8.81 13.98 -11.38
CA ASP A 15 8.94 14.79 -12.58
C ASP A 15 8.35 16.20 -12.37
N LYS A 16 7.06 16.30 -12.05
CA LYS A 16 6.33 17.58 -11.98
C LYS A 16 6.70 18.46 -10.80
N GLU A 17 6.90 17.87 -9.61
CA GLU A 17 7.13 18.64 -8.36
C GLU A 17 8.61 18.87 -8.06
N LEU A 18 9.51 18.00 -8.53
CA LEU A 18 10.94 18.06 -8.25
C LEU A 18 11.79 18.25 -9.50
N GLY A 19 11.21 18.24 -10.70
CA GLY A 19 11.92 18.38 -11.97
C GLY A 19 12.97 17.29 -12.20
N MET A 20 12.72 16.07 -11.71
CA MET A 20 13.68 14.98 -11.79
C MET A 20 13.81 14.45 -13.22
N PRO A 21 15.03 14.29 -13.74
CA PRO A 21 15.25 13.69 -15.06
C PRO A 21 14.88 12.20 -15.04
N GLY A 22 14.61 11.64 -16.23
CA GLY A 22 14.06 10.28 -16.37
C GLY A 22 14.93 9.18 -15.78
N ASP A 23 16.25 9.31 -15.80
CA ASP A 23 17.18 8.37 -15.18
C ASP A 23 17.02 8.30 -13.65
N GLN A 24 16.81 9.44 -13.00
CA GLN A 24 16.55 9.50 -11.56
C GLN A 24 15.16 8.94 -11.20
N LEU A 25 14.16 9.11 -12.07
CA LEU A 25 12.85 8.50 -11.90
C LEU A 25 12.91 6.98 -12.00
N ILE A 26 13.65 6.46 -12.98
CA ILE A 26 13.89 5.03 -13.12
C ILE A 26 14.60 4.48 -11.88
N LEU A 27 15.63 5.17 -11.39
CA LEU A 27 16.34 4.79 -10.18
C LEU A 27 15.40 4.73 -8.98
N THR A 28 14.49 5.72 -8.84
CA THR A 28 13.48 5.73 -7.78
C THR A 28 12.59 4.50 -7.82
N VAL A 29 12.08 4.14 -9.01
CA VAL A 29 11.25 2.93 -9.19
C VAL A 29 12.02 1.68 -8.84
N LEU A 30 13.29 1.57 -9.26
CA LEU A 30 14.15 0.44 -8.91
C LEU A 30 14.38 0.33 -7.40
N ILE A 31 14.62 1.44 -6.71
CA ILE A 31 14.74 1.47 -5.24
C ILE A 31 13.45 0.93 -4.61
N ILE A 32 12.29 1.44 -5.00
CA ILE A 32 11.00 0.98 -4.48
C ILE A 32 10.84 -0.53 -4.66
N GLN A 33 11.13 -1.07 -5.83
CA GLN A 33 10.95 -2.49 -6.14
C GLN A 33 11.91 -3.40 -5.38
N LEU A 34 13.19 -3.04 -5.31
CA LEU A 34 14.18 -3.82 -4.59
C LEU A 34 13.91 -3.82 -3.07
N VAL A 35 13.59 -2.65 -2.52
CA VAL A 35 13.28 -2.50 -1.10
C VAL A 35 11.98 -3.22 -0.74
N ALA A 36 11.00 -3.29 -1.66
CA ALA A 36 9.75 -4.01 -1.43
C ALA A 36 9.95 -5.50 -1.15
N ILE A 37 10.98 -6.11 -1.73
CA ILE A 37 11.34 -7.51 -1.44
C ILE A 37 11.69 -7.64 0.06
N GLY A 38 12.62 -6.82 0.54
CA GLY A 38 13.00 -6.80 1.97
C GLY A 38 11.83 -6.46 2.89
N GLY A 39 11.01 -5.49 2.49
CA GLY A 39 9.81 -5.07 3.21
C GLY A 39 8.78 -6.19 3.37
N SER A 40 8.59 -7.03 2.35
CA SER A 40 7.69 -8.18 2.42
C SER A 40 8.12 -9.18 3.49
N TYR A 41 9.42 -9.49 3.58
CA TYR A 41 9.96 -10.37 4.61
C TYR A 41 9.86 -9.76 6.01
N LEU A 42 10.21 -8.49 6.15
CA LEU A 42 10.16 -7.77 7.42
C LEU A 42 8.75 -7.79 8.00
N PHE A 43 7.75 -7.40 7.22
CA PHE A 43 6.36 -7.36 7.69
C PHE A 43 5.73 -8.74 7.83
N ALA A 44 6.17 -9.74 7.07
CA ALA A 44 5.81 -11.14 7.32
C ALA A 44 6.33 -11.62 8.68
N PHE A 45 7.54 -11.22 9.06
CA PHE A 45 8.09 -11.52 10.39
C PHE A 45 7.35 -10.78 11.51
N ILE A 46 7.08 -9.49 11.34
CA ILE A 46 6.32 -8.68 12.30
C ILE A 46 4.91 -9.25 12.49
N SER A 47 4.24 -9.68 11.41
CA SER A 47 2.89 -10.23 11.47
C SER A 47 2.78 -11.54 12.26
N LYS A 48 3.87 -12.31 12.36
CA LYS A 48 3.93 -13.50 13.22
C LYS A 48 3.86 -13.14 14.71
N ARG A 49 4.33 -11.95 15.09
CA ARG A 49 4.36 -11.48 16.50
C ARG A 49 3.08 -10.76 16.90
N ILE A 50 2.64 -9.79 16.09
CA ILE A 50 1.51 -8.92 16.44
C ILE A 50 0.21 -9.27 15.71
N GLY A 51 0.26 -10.26 14.81
CA GLY A 51 -0.87 -10.69 14.00
C GLY A 51 -1.05 -9.88 12.71
N ASN A 52 -1.70 -10.48 11.70
CA ASN A 52 -1.89 -9.87 10.39
C ASN A 52 -2.67 -8.55 10.46
N LYS A 53 -3.76 -8.50 11.23
CA LYS A 53 -4.61 -7.31 11.35
C LYS A 53 -3.82 -6.12 11.88
N ASN A 54 -3.13 -6.30 13.01
CA ASN A 54 -2.36 -5.21 13.63
C ASN A 54 -1.21 -4.76 12.73
N SER A 55 -0.55 -5.70 12.04
CA SER A 55 0.50 -5.36 11.06
C SER A 55 -0.04 -4.54 9.90
N LEU A 56 -1.23 -4.89 9.37
CA LEU A 56 -1.89 -4.11 8.31
C LEU A 56 -2.24 -2.70 8.81
N VAL A 57 -2.80 -2.58 10.01
CA VAL A 57 -3.13 -1.27 10.61
C VAL A 57 -1.86 -0.43 10.76
N THR A 58 -0.78 -1.00 11.29
CA THR A 58 0.51 -0.29 11.43
C THR A 58 1.02 0.21 10.07
N MET A 59 0.96 -0.64 9.02
CA MET A 59 1.39 -0.22 7.69
C MET A 59 0.52 0.89 7.10
N VAL A 60 -0.78 0.89 7.35
CA VAL A 60 -1.67 1.96 6.90
C VAL A 60 -1.34 3.28 7.62
N PHE A 61 -1.01 3.25 8.92
CA PHE A 61 -0.52 4.43 9.63
C PHE A 61 0.79 4.96 9.04
N ILE A 62 1.74 4.09 8.70
CA ILE A 62 2.97 4.51 8.03
C ILE A 62 2.65 5.13 6.67
N TRP A 63 1.69 4.58 5.91
CA TRP A 63 1.24 5.16 4.64
C TRP A 63 0.65 6.56 4.80
N MET A 64 -0.13 6.81 5.85
CA MET A 64 -0.61 8.16 6.17
C MET A 64 0.57 9.10 6.43
N GLY A 65 1.57 8.66 7.18
CA GLY A 65 2.81 9.41 7.41
C GLY A 65 3.58 9.71 6.11
N ILE A 66 3.65 8.74 5.18
CA ILE A 66 4.25 8.93 3.85
C ILE A 66 3.52 10.02 3.07
N CYS A 67 2.18 10.01 3.04
CA CYS A 67 1.39 11.04 2.33
C CYS A 67 1.62 12.44 2.92
N VAL A 68 1.71 12.54 4.23
CA VAL A 68 2.03 13.81 4.92
C VAL A 68 3.47 14.23 4.63
N ALA A 69 4.43 13.31 4.70
CA ALA A 69 5.83 13.59 4.40
C ALA A 69 6.03 14.03 2.94
N ALA A 70 5.31 13.43 1.97
CA ALA A 70 5.37 13.80 0.57
C ALA A 70 5.03 15.28 0.34
N TYR A 71 4.15 15.87 1.16
CA TYR A 71 3.83 17.29 1.09
C TYR A 71 5.04 18.19 1.37
N PHE A 72 5.93 17.76 2.26
CA PHE A 72 7.11 18.52 2.70
C PHE A 72 8.39 18.20 1.90
N VAL A 73 8.37 17.25 0.99
CA VAL A 73 9.53 16.89 0.17
C VAL A 73 9.84 18.01 -0.81
N ASN A 74 11.08 18.54 -0.74
CA ASN A 74 11.58 19.62 -1.58
C ASN A 74 12.93 19.28 -2.25
N SER A 75 13.50 18.10 -2.00
CA SER A 75 14.77 17.69 -2.61
C SER A 75 14.73 16.25 -3.09
N VAL A 76 15.54 15.94 -4.11
CA VAL A 76 15.68 14.61 -4.69
C VAL A 76 16.12 13.58 -3.62
N TYR A 77 17.02 13.95 -2.73
CA TYR A 77 17.48 13.05 -1.65
C TYR A 77 16.37 12.69 -0.66
N GLN A 78 15.53 13.67 -0.30
CA GLN A 78 14.36 13.42 0.55
C GLN A 78 13.37 12.49 -0.17
N PHE A 79 13.22 12.66 -1.48
CA PHE A 79 12.36 11.80 -2.29
C PHE A 79 12.88 10.36 -2.34
N TYR A 80 14.19 10.13 -2.48
CA TYR A 80 14.77 8.79 -2.41
C TYR A 80 14.59 8.16 -1.02
N ALA A 81 14.74 8.92 0.05
CA ALA A 81 14.47 8.42 1.41
C ALA A 81 12.99 8.03 1.57
N LEU A 82 12.08 8.86 1.04
CA LEU A 82 10.65 8.54 1.04
C LEU A 82 10.35 7.30 0.19
N ALA A 83 10.95 7.18 -0.99
CA ALA A 83 10.83 6.02 -1.88
C ALA A 83 11.29 4.71 -1.20
N PHE A 84 12.34 4.78 -0.40
CA PHE A 84 12.79 3.64 0.42
C PHE A 84 11.72 3.19 1.41
N VAL A 85 11.12 4.13 2.16
CA VAL A 85 10.04 3.81 3.12
C VAL A 85 8.81 3.30 2.39
N VAL A 86 8.44 3.93 1.27
CA VAL A 86 7.34 3.47 0.38
C VAL A 86 7.56 2.03 -0.04
N GLY A 87 8.74 1.70 -0.58
CA GLY A 87 9.06 0.35 -1.02
C GLY A 87 8.92 -0.67 0.11
N MET A 88 9.49 -0.36 1.28
CA MET A 88 9.44 -1.25 2.44
C MET A 88 8.01 -1.58 2.86
N VAL A 89 7.16 -0.57 3.00
CA VAL A 89 5.78 -0.76 3.46
C VAL A 89 4.89 -1.34 2.36
N MET A 90 5.15 -1.00 1.09
CA MET A 90 4.41 -1.49 -0.07
C MET A 90 4.53 -3.01 -0.21
N GLY A 91 5.75 -3.56 -0.16
CA GLY A 91 5.96 -5.01 -0.23
C GLY A 91 5.24 -5.75 0.90
N GLY A 92 5.31 -5.19 2.12
CA GLY A 92 4.62 -5.73 3.29
C GLY A 92 3.10 -5.74 3.15
N ILE A 93 2.50 -4.62 2.74
CA ILE A 93 1.04 -4.50 2.68
C ILE A 93 0.43 -5.37 1.57
N GLN A 94 1.11 -5.50 0.42
CA GLN A 94 0.65 -6.36 -0.67
C GLN A 94 0.65 -7.83 -0.26
N SER A 95 1.75 -8.32 0.33
CA SER A 95 1.88 -9.72 0.75
C SER A 95 0.91 -10.06 1.88
N LEU A 96 0.78 -9.18 2.88
CA LEU A 96 -0.11 -9.41 4.03
C LEU A 96 -1.59 -9.25 3.69
N SER A 97 -1.96 -8.36 2.78
CA SER A 97 -3.35 -8.22 2.31
C SER A 97 -3.83 -9.51 1.66
N ARG A 98 -3.05 -10.07 0.71
CA ARG A 98 -3.37 -11.34 0.05
C ARG A 98 -3.40 -12.50 1.04
N SER A 99 -2.43 -12.58 1.95
CA SER A 99 -2.39 -13.61 3.00
C SER A 99 -3.57 -13.51 3.97
N THR A 100 -3.99 -12.29 4.31
CA THR A 100 -5.12 -12.06 5.20
C THR A 100 -6.43 -12.41 4.50
N TYR A 101 -6.59 -12.04 3.23
CA TYR A 101 -7.74 -12.39 2.43
C TYR A 101 -7.88 -13.91 2.27
N ALA A 102 -6.78 -14.61 1.99
CA ALA A 102 -6.77 -16.07 1.92
C ALA A 102 -7.30 -16.75 3.21
N LYS A 103 -7.07 -16.13 4.38
CA LYS A 103 -7.57 -16.64 5.66
C LYS A 103 -9.07 -16.41 5.88
N LEU A 104 -9.68 -15.50 5.12
CA LEU A 104 -11.11 -15.20 5.16
C LEU A 104 -11.94 -16.09 4.22
N ILE A 105 -11.28 -16.75 3.26
CA ILE A 105 -11.95 -17.67 2.34
C ILE A 105 -12.39 -18.91 3.14
N PRO A 106 -13.68 -19.34 3.03
CA PRO A 106 -14.17 -20.53 3.70
C PRO A 106 -13.37 -21.78 3.33
N THR A 107 -13.01 -22.58 4.30
CA THR A 107 -12.23 -23.83 4.08
C THR A 107 -13.04 -24.91 3.34
N THR A 108 -14.36 -24.75 3.30
CA THR A 108 -15.29 -25.67 2.61
C THR A 108 -15.41 -25.42 1.11
N THR A 109 -14.87 -24.30 0.60
CA THR A 109 -14.97 -23.99 -0.83
C THR A 109 -13.87 -24.68 -1.63
N THR A 110 -14.23 -25.16 -2.81
CA THR A 110 -13.29 -25.67 -3.82
C THR A 110 -12.90 -24.62 -4.84
N ASP A 111 -13.59 -23.47 -4.84
CA ASP A 111 -13.44 -22.40 -5.87
C ASP A 111 -12.60 -21.22 -5.33
N HIS A 112 -11.37 -21.51 -4.91
CA HIS A 112 -10.43 -20.46 -4.47
C HIS A 112 -10.08 -19.46 -5.60
N ALA A 113 -10.11 -19.90 -6.86
CA ALA A 113 -9.75 -19.06 -8.00
C ALA A 113 -10.71 -17.88 -8.16
N SER A 114 -12.02 -18.10 -8.06
CA SER A 114 -13.04 -17.05 -8.15
C SER A 114 -12.88 -16.01 -7.04
N PHE A 115 -12.57 -16.44 -5.80
CA PHE A 115 -12.33 -15.51 -4.70
C PHE A 115 -11.11 -14.61 -4.95
N PHE A 116 -10.00 -15.15 -5.44
CA PHE A 116 -8.83 -14.35 -5.78
C PHE A 116 -9.06 -13.46 -7.02
N SER A 117 -9.82 -13.92 -8.01
CA SER A 117 -10.23 -13.09 -9.14
C SER A 117 -11.07 -11.90 -8.70
N PHE A 118 -11.98 -12.09 -7.74
CA PHE A 118 -12.77 -11.01 -7.16
C PHE A 118 -11.88 -10.02 -6.38
N PHE A 119 -10.90 -10.52 -5.62
CA PHE A 119 -9.92 -9.66 -4.94
C PHE A 119 -9.13 -8.79 -5.93
N ASP A 120 -8.62 -9.41 -7.00
CA ASP A 120 -7.84 -8.70 -8.03
C ASP A 120 -8.72 -7.68 -8.79
N LEU A 121 -9.97 -8.02 -9.09
CA LEU A 121 -10.94 -7.09 -9.69
C LEU A 121 -11.19 -5.88 -8.78
N THR A 122 -11.45 -6.13 -7.51
CA THR A 122 -11.66 -5.06 -6.51
C THR A 122 -10.42 -4.17 -6.37
N GLU A 123 -9.22 -4.76 -6.42
CA GLU A 123 -7.96 -4.02 -6.43
C GLU A 123 -7.85 -3.11 -7.65
N LYS A 124 -8.17 -3.60 -8.86
CA LYS A 124 -8.14 -2.82 -10.11
C LYS A 124 -9.13 -1.65 -10.08
N VAL A 125 -10.38 -1.92 -9.68
CA VAL A 125 -11.39 -0.86 -9.52
C VAL A 125 -10.91 0.19 -8.53
N ALA A 126 -10.32 -0.24 -7.42
CA ALA A 126 -9.78 0.65 -6.41
C ALA A 126 -8.63 1.52 -6.94
N VAL A 127 -7.76 0.99 -7.82
CA VAL A 127 -6.70 1.76 -8.48
C VAL A 127 -7.31 2.84 -9.38
N VAL A 128 -8.29 2.48 -10.22
CA VAL A 128 -8.96 3.44 -11.12
C VAL A 128 -9.58 4.58 -10.33
N LEU A 129 -10.33 4.28 -9.27
CA LEU A 129 -10.93 5.30 -8.41
C LEU A 129 -9.87 6.18 -7.72
N GLY A 130 -8.77 5.57 -7.26
CA GLY A 130 -7.68 6.30 -6.62
C GLY A 130 -6.96 7.26 -7.57
N THR A 131 -6.60 6.79 -8.77
CA THR A 131 -5.93 7.61 -9.78
C THR A 131 -6.83 8.71 -10.33
N PHE A 132 -8.11 8.41 -10.55
CA PHE A 132 -9.10 9.41 -10.96
C PHE A 132 -9.23 10.51 -9.89
N THR A 133 -9.42 10.14 -8.63
CA THR A 133 -9.54 11.11 -7.53
C THR A 133 -8.28 11.95 -7.38
N TYR A 134 -7.10 11.31 -7.47
CA TYR A 134 -5.83 12.03 -7.42
C TYR A 134 -5.72 13.09 -8.53
N GLY A 135 -5.96 12.69 -9.79
CA GLY A 135 -5.92 13.61 -10.93
C GLY A 135 -6.98 14.71 -10.84
N PHE A 136 -8.16 14.40 -10.35
CA PHE A 136 -9.22 15.38 -10.15
C PHE A 136 -8.82 16.45 -9.10
N ILE A 137 -8.26 16.05 -7.98
CA ILE A 137 -7.75 16.97 -6.95
C ILE A 137 -6.57 17.78 -7.49
N GLU A 138 -5.69 17.19 -8.28
CA GLU A 138 -4.59 17.90 -8.94
C GLU A 138 -5.12 19.00 -9.86
N GLN A 139 -6.16 18.73 -10.66
CA GLN A 139 -6.79 19.74 -11.52
C GLN A 139 -7.44 20.88 -10.74
N LEU A 140 -8.06 20.56 -9.59
CA LEU A 140 -8.73 21.59 -8.78
C LEU A 140 -7.75 22.46 -7.99
N THR A 141 -6.64 21.88 -7.52
CA THR A 141 -5.71 22.57 -6.61
C THR A 141 -4.43 23.05 -7.29
N GLY A 142 -4.16 22.59 -8.51
CA GLY A 142 -2.95 22.91 -9.25
C GLY A 142 -1.66 22.30 -8.65
N SER A 143 -1.78 21.36 -7.69
CA SER A 143 -0.63 20.78 -7.00
C SER A 143 -0.81 19.29 -6.73
N MET A 144 0.17 18.49 -7.12
CA MET A 144 0.22 17.06 -6.82
C MET A 144 0.40 16.80 -5.32
N ARG A 145 1.00 17.73 -4.57
CA ARG A 145 1.19 17.62 -3.12
C ARG A 145 -0.14 17.58 -2.39
N ASN A 146 -1.09 18.43 -2.79
CA ASN A 146 -2.44 18.44 -2.22
C ASN A 146 -3.20 17.14 -2.53
N SER A 147 -3.01 16.59 -3.73
CA SER A 147 -3.58 15.30 -4.12
C SER A 147 -3.02 14.15 -3.27
N ALA A 148 -1.71 14.16 -2.98
CA ALA A 148 -1.09 13.17 -2.10
C ALA A 148 -1.65 13.26 -0.67
N LEU A 149 -1.86 14.47 -0.13
CA LEU A 149 -2.51 14.65 1.17
C LEU A 149 -3.95 14.13 1.18
N PHE A 150 -4.70 14.32 0.10
CA PHE A 150 -6.08 13.83 0.04
C PHE A 150 -6.17 12.31 0.12
N LEU A 151 -5.13 11.57 -0.32
CA LEU A 151 -5.09 10.12 -0.17
C LEU A 151 -5.15 9.65 1.29
N VAL A 152 -4.79 10.51 2.26
CA VAL A 152 -4.92 10.22 3.70
C VAL A 152 -6.38 9.89 4.05
N VAL A 153 -7.36 10.53 3.41
CA VAL A 153 -8.79 10.24 3.63
C VAL A 153 -9.12 8.78 3.30
N PHE A 154 -8.58 8.25 2.19
CA PHE A 154 -8.78 6.83 1.85
C PHE A 154 -8.14 5.89 2.86
N PHE A 155 -6.98 6.25 3.41
CA PHE A 155 -6.33 5.46 4.45
C PHE A 155 -7.11 5.49 5.77
N VAL A 156 -7.67 6.63 6.16
CA VAL A 156 -8.54 6.74 7.34
C VAL A 156 -9.79 5.86 7.19
N VAL A 157 -10.45 5.92 6.03
CA VAL A 157 -11.58 5.03 5.72
C VAL A 157 -11.15 3.57 5.75
N GLY A 158 -9.98 3.26 5.19
CA GLY A 158 -9.40 1.91 5.22
C GLY A 158 -9.15 1.40 6.64
N ILE A 159 -8.62 2.24 7.54
CA ILE A 159 -8.44 1.89 8.97
C ILE A 159 -9.79 1.60 9.63
N PHE A 160 -10.80 2.41 9.37
CA PHE A 160 -12.13 2.20 9.94
C PHE A 160 -12.71 0.83 9.58
N PHE A 161 -12.64 0.43 8.30
CA PHE A 161 -13.09 -0.90 7.87
C PHE A 161 -12.19 -2.01 8.42
N LEU A 162 -10.87 -1.81 8.42
CA LEU A 162 -9.91 -2.79 8.93
C LEU A 162 -10.08 -3.01 10.45
N ALA A 163 -10.41 -1.95 11.20
CA ALA A 163 -10.68 -2.06 12.63
C ALA A 163 -11.90 -2.92 12.93
N ARG A 164 -12.93 -2.86 12.08
CA ARG A 164 -14.13 -3.70 12.20
C ARG A 164 -13.96 -5.14 11.72
N LEU A 165 -12.88 -5.44 10.99
CA LEU A 165 -12.61 -6.78 10.50
C LEU A 165 -12.31 -7.71 11.67
N THR A 166 -13.07 -8.80 11.80
CA THR A 166 -12.81 -9.88 12.74
C THR A 166 -12.19 -11.05 11.97
N LEU A 167 -10.92 -11.35 12.22
CA LEU A 167 -10.28 -12.52 11.63
C LEU A 167 -10.70 -13.77 12.40
N PRO A 168 -11.07 -14.87 11.72
CA PRO A 168 -11.35 -16.14 12.39
C PRO A 168 -10.08 -16.59 13.13
N LYS A 169 -10.24 -16.98 14.41
CA LYS A 169 -9.17 -17.64 15.14
C LYS A 169 -8.87 -18.96 14.43
N ARG A 170 -7.65 -19.12 13.94
CA ARG A 170 -7.20 -20.41 13.43
C ARG A 170 -7.21 -21.37 14.62
N GLU A 171 -8.10 -22.35 14.61
CA GLU A 171 -7.91 -23.54 15.41
C GLU A 171 -6.55 -24.12 15.06
N THR A 172 -5.67 -24.20 16.03
CA THR A 172 -4.38 -24.89 15.85
C THR A 172 -4.71 -26.29 15.39
N ALA A 173 -4.31 -26.62 14.16
CA ALA A 173 -4.44 -27.99 13.66
C ALA A 173 -3.93 -28.95 14.75
N PRO A 174 -4.67 -30.05 15.06
CA PRO A 174 -4.19 -31.01 16.01
C PRO A 174 -2.80 -31.47 15.56
N LYS A 175 -1.83 -31.41 16.50
CA LYS A 175 -0.51 -32.00 16.27
C LYS A 175 -0.76 -33.47 15.95
N LEU A 176 -0.52 -33.83 14.69
CA LEU A 176 -0.44 -35.24 14.32
C LEU A 176 0.67 -35.85 15.19
N ALA A 177 0.24 -36.75 16.07
CA ALA A 177 1.11 -37.53 16.92
C ALA A 177 1.87 -38.57 16.08
#